data_0abbed2b79c02f8eb0b4f558bcc29a0b
#
_entry.id   0abbed2b79c02f8eb0b4f558bcc29a0b
#
_cell.length_a   1.000
_cell.length_b   1.000
_cell.length_c   1.000
_cell.angle_alpha   90.00
_cell.angle_beta   90.00
_cell.angle_gamma   90.00
#
_symmetry.space_group_name_H-M   'P 1'
#
loop_
_entity.id
_entity.type
_entity.pdbx_description
1 polymer ?
#
loop_
_entity_poly.entity_id
_entity_poly.type
_entity_poly.pdbx_seq_one_letter_code
_entity_poly.pdbx_strand_id
1 'polypeptide(L)'
;MSEQEIKVYDAENMVVGRLASKVAKAAILGQRVAIVNAEKGIITGDKYTVIEAFKEKFNIRTSYNPRKGPFHHRRPDKMVRRMIRGMLPWPTPRGKEAFKRIQVYIGVPEKFTDSEKIVLKGSQYRSLTRKHITIADLSHELGWRSSEVA
;
A
#
# COMPACT_ATOMS: atom_id res chain seq x y z
N MET A 1 5.04 -26.40 15.07
CA MET A 1 5.01 -24.95 14.75
C MET A 1 3.61 -24.65 14.25
N SER A 2 2.81 -23.91 15.02
CA SER A 2 1.45 -23.54 14.62
C SER A 2 1.55 -22.68 13.34
N GLU A 3 0.93 -23.13 12.26
CA GLU A 3 0.72 -22.32 11.08
C GLU A 3 -0.05 -21.08 11.51
N GLN A 4 0.64 -19.95 11.59
CA GLN A 4 -0.01 -18.69 11.92
C GLN A 4 -0.93 -18.34 10.74
N GLU A 5 -2.23 -18.43 10.98
CA GLU A 5 -3.27 -18.06 10.02
C GLU A 5 -3.00 -16.67 9.45
N ILE A 6 -2.93 -16.59 8.12
CA ILE A 6 -2.67 -15.35 7.43
C ILE A 6 -3.99 -14.59 7.27
N LYS A 7 -4.11 -13.41 7.86
CA LYS A 7 -5.27 -12.55 7.67
C LYS A 7 -5.20 -11.84 6.32
N VAL A 8 -6.18 -12.09 5.46
CA VAL A 8 -6.26 -11.49 4.14
C VAL A 8 -7.20 -10.29 4.17
N TYR A 9 -6.67 -9.10 3.83
CA TYR A 9 -7.46 -7.87 3.71
C TYR A 9 -7.64 -7.52 2.24
N ASP A 10 -8.87 -7.18 1.86
CA ASP A 10 -9.15 -6.65 0.54
C ASP A 10 -9.00 -5.12 0.55
N ALA A 11 -8.22 -4.58 -0.39
CA ALA A 11 -8.03 -3.13 -0.51
C ALA A 11 -9.03 -2.49 -1.48
N GLU A 12 -9.90 -3.25 -2.14
CA GLU A 12 -10.87 -2.72 -3.08
C GLU A 12 -11.81 -1.73 -2.42
N ASN A 13 -11.91 -0.53 -3.00
CA ASN A 13 -12.71 0.59 -2.49
C ASN A 13 -12.40 1.01 -1.04
N MET A 14 -11.20 0.69 -0.55
CA MET A 14 -10.77 1.12 0.77
C MET A 14 -9.84 2.32 0.73
N VAL A 15 -9.99 3.22 1.70
CA VAL A 15 -9.04 4.32 1.93
C VAL A 15 -7.74 3.73 2.47
N VAL A 16 -6.68 3.77 1.67
CA VAL A 16 -5.40 3.11 1.96
C VAL A 16 -4.80 3.52 3.29
N GLY A 17 -4.90 4.79 3.68
CA GLY A 17 -4.38 5.25 4.97
C GLY A 17 -5.07 4.58 6.17
N ARG A 18 -6.39 4.40 6.11
CA ARG A 18 -7.16 3.72 7.16
C ARG A 18 -6.88 2.22 7.21
N LEU A 19 -6.80 1.58 6.04
CA LEU A 19 -6.40 0.18 5.91
C LEU A 19 -5.00 -0.02 6.49
N ALA A 20 -4.04 0.81 6.09
CA ALA A 20 -2.65 0.74 6.52
C ALA A 20 -2.49 0.82 8.04
N SER A 21 -3.24 1.69 8.72
CA SER A 21 -3.20 1.81 10.19
C SER A 21 -3.67 0.54 10.90
N LYS A 22 -4.72 -0.11 10.41
CA LYS A 22 -5.24 -1.37 10.95
C LYS A 22 -4.27 -2.53 10.71
N VAL A 23 -3.73 -2.62 9.50
CA VAL A 23 -2.73 -3.62 9.13
C VAL A 23 -1.45 -3.46 9.95
N ALA A 24 -0.96 -2.23 10.12
CA ALA A 24 0.22 -1.95 10.95
C ALA A 24 0.02 -2.42 12.39
N LYS A 25 -1.15 -2.13 12.98
CA LYS A 25 -1.50 -2.60 14.33
C LYS A 25 -1.52 -4.14 14.42
N ALA A 26 -2.16 -4.82 13.47
CA ALA A 26 -2.21 -6.27 13.43
C ALA A 26 -0.80 -6.90 13.33
N ALA A 27 0.06 -6.33 12.48
CA ALA A 27 1.44 -6.80 12.31
C ALA A 27 2.31 -6.61 13.55
N ILE A 28 2.14 -5.50 14.30
CA ILE A 28 2.83 -5.26 15.58
C ILE A 28 2.40 -6.27 16.64
N LEU A 29 1.14 -6.72 16.60
CA LEU A 29 0.60 -7.77 17.47
C LEU A 29 1.07 -9.18 17.09
N GLY A 30 1.91 -9.31 16.06
CA GLY A 30 2.49 -10.59 15.64
C GLY A 30 1.73 -11.31 14.53
N GLN A 31 0.61 -10.78 14.05
CA GLN A 31 -0.19 -11.43 13.01
C GLN A 31 0.48 -11.30 11.63
N ARG A 32 0.39 -12.36 10.83
CA ARG A 32 0.75 -12.32 9.41
C ARG A 32 -0.41 -11.74 8.60
N VAL A 33 -0.12 -10.77 7.75
CA VAL A 33 -1.14 -10.05 6.99
C VAL A 33 -0.79 -10.05 5.51
N ALA A 34 -1.78 -10.38 4.68
CA ALA A 34 -1.76 -10.22 3.24
C ALA A 34 -2.80 -9.15 2.83
N ILE A 35 -2.42 -8.26 1.95
CA ILE A 35 -3.33 -7.29 1.32
C ILE A 35 -3.44 -7.67 -0.15
N VAL A 36 -4.66 -7.84 -0.65
CA VAL A 36 -4.96 -8.13 -2.04
C VAL A 36 -5.63 -6.94 -2.71
N ASN A 37 -5.63 -6.87 -4.04
CA ASN A 37 -6.20 -5.78 -4.84
C ASN A 37 -5.62 -4.40 -4.49
N ALA A 38 -4.31 -4.32 -4.21
CA ALA A 38 -3.67 -3.08 -3.78
C ALA A 38 -3.84 -1.91 -4.77
N GLU A 39 -3.94 -2.21 -6.05
CA GLU A 39 -4.16 -1.26 -7.14
C GLU A 39 -5.51 -0.55 -7.06
N LYS A 40 -6.53 -1.22 -6.50
CA LYS A 40 -7.90 -0.69 -6.36
C LYS A 40 -8.08 0.13 -5.07
N GLY A 41 -7.05 0.25 -4.25
CA GLY A 41 -7.05 1.10 -3.07
C GLY A 41 -7.20 2.58 -3.44
N ILE A 42 -7.80 3.36 -2.53
CA ILE A 42 -8.18 4.76 -2.76
C ILE A 42 -7.36 5.69 -1.87
N ILE A 43 -6.86 6.77 -2.46
CA ILE A 43 -6.32 7.94 -1.76
C ILE A 43 -7.34 9.07 -1.91
N THR A 44 -7.78 9.62 -0.80
CA THR A 44 -8.71 10.77 -0.78
C THR A 44 -7.96 12.08 -1.04
N GLY A 45 -8.55 12.93 -1.85
CA GLY A 45 -8.00 14.23 -2.20
C GLY A 45 -8.19 14.54 -3.68
N ASP A 46 -7.84 15.76 -4.09
CA ASP A 46 -7.87 16.14 -5.50
C ASP A 46 -6.79 15.40 -6.28
N LYS A 47 -7.15 14.86 -7.45
CA LYS A 47 -6.26 14.04 -8.28
C LYS A 47 -4.95 14.76 -8.59
N TYR A 48 -5.04 16.01 -9.03
CA TYR A 48 -3.85 16.77 -9.43
C TYR A 48 -2.93 17.08 -8.26
N THR A 49 -3.49 17.50 -7.13
CA THR A 49 -2.71 17.78 -5.91
C THR A 49 -1.98 16.55 -5.40
N VAL A 50 -2.66 15.39 -5.40
CA VAL A 50 -2.03 14.12 -4.97
C VAL A 50 -0.90 13.73 -5.92
N ILE A 51 -1.13 13.77 -7.23
CA ILE A 51 -0.10 13.44 -8.23
C ILE A 51 1.10 14.36 -8.10
N GLU A 52 0.88 15.67 -7.97
CA GLU A 52 1.94 16.67 -7.83
C GLU A 52 2.79 16.41 -6.58
N ALA A 53 2.17 16.20 -5.43
CA ALA A 53 2.86 15.87 -4.20
C ALA A 53 3.71 14.58 -4.30
N PHE A 54 3.27 13.59 -5.08
CA PHE A 54 4.09 12.41 -5.34
C PHE A 54 5.22 12.69 -6.32
N LYS A 55 4.98 13.48 -7.39
CA LYS A 55 6.02 13.89 -8.34
C LYS A 55 7.12 14.70 -7.67
N GLU A 56 6.79 15.61 -6.77
CA GLU A 56 7.77 16.35 -5.96
C GLU A 56 8.68 15.41 -5.18
N LYS A 57 8.13 14.39 -4.52
CA LYS A 57 8.94 13.38 -3.81
C LYS A 57 9.91 12.64 -4.74
N PHE A 58 9.50 12.33 -5.97
CA PHE A 58 10.36 11.69 -6.97
C PHE A 58 11.48 12.61 -7.47
N ASN A 59 11.28 13.91 -7.43
CA ASN A 59 12.27 14.91 -7.85
C ASN A 59 13.34 15.18 -6.79
N ILE A 60 13.12 14.77 -5.54
CA ILE A 60 14.12 14.92 -4.48
C ILE A 60 15.32 14.01 -4.78
N ARG A 61 16.46 14.62 -5.04
CA ARG A 61 17.71 13.94 -5.38
C ARG A 61 18.88 14.58 -4.63
N THR A 62 19.89 13.75 -4.32
CA THR A 62 21.16 14.26 -3.80
C THR A 62 21.96 14.86 -4.96
N SER A 63 22.29 16.15 -4.88
CA SER A 63 22.94 16.89 -5.98
C SER A 63 24.30 16.32 -6.35
N TYR A 64 25.12 15.94 -5.37
CA TYR A 64 26.47 15.46 -5.63
C TYR A 64 26.53 13.99 -6.12
N ASN A 65 25.59 13.13 -5.72
CA ASN A 65 25.53 11.75 -6.17
C ASN A 65 24.10 11.20 -6.18
N PRO A 66 23.36 11.35 -7.31
CA PRO A 66 21.97 10.88 -7.42
C PRO A 66 21.77 9.38 -7.18
N ARG A 67 22.83 8.56 -7.37
CA ARG A 67 22.78 7.10 -7.14
C ARG A 67 22.66 6.73 -5.67
N LYS A 68 23.06 7.61 -4.74
CA LYS A 68 22.92 7.44 -3.29
C LYS A 68 21.63 8.06 -2.74
N GLY A 69 20.88 8.77 -3.56
CA GLY A 69 19.67 9.47 -3.16
C GLY A 69 18.51 8.54 -2.78
N PRO A 70 17.39 9.14 -2.34
CA PRO A 70 16.20 8.38 -2.02
C PRO A 70 15.61 7.72 -3.28
N PHE A 71 15.18 6.46 -3.16
CA PHE A 71 14.52 5.72 -4.22
C PHE A 71 13.05 5.51 -3.87
N HIS A 72 12.15 5.92 -4.75
CA HIS A 72 10.71 5.75 -4.58
C HIS A 72 10.18 4.68 -5.53
N HIS A 73 9.25 3.88 -5.04
CA HIS A 73 8.62 2.83 -5.81
C HIS A 73 7.41 3.37 -6.57
N ARG A 74 7.21 2.90 -7.81
CA ARG A 74 6.08 3.25 -8.68
C ARG A 74 5.00 2.18 -8.73
N ARG A 75 5.35 0.93 -8.41
CA ARG A 75 4.40 -0.19 -8.38
C ARG A 75 3.39 -0.04 -7.24
N PRO A 76 2.09 -0.34 -7.48
CA PRO A 76 1.02 -0.22 -6.49
C PRO A 76 1.30 -0.96 -5.18
N ASP A 77 1.70 -2.23 -5.27
CA ASP A 77 2.02 -3.09 -4.13
C ASP A 77 3.12 -2.49 -3.23
N LYS A 78 4.20 -2.02 -3.85
CA LYS A 78 5.33 -1.44 -3.14
C LYS A 78 5.00 -0.06 -2.57
N MET A 79 4.15 0.72 -3.24
CA MET A 79 3.67 2.01 -2.76
C MET A 79 2.85 1.83 -1.48
N VAL A 80 1.86 0.95 -1.49
CA VAL A 80 1.02 0.65 -0.32
C VAL A 80 1.89 0.11 0.82
N ARG A 81 2.78 -0.84 0.53
CA ARG A 81 3.70 -1.40 1.53
C ARG A 81 4.59 -0.33 2.16
N ARG A 82 5.04 0.67 1.36
CA ARG A 82 5.84 1.79 1.87
C ARG A 82 5.04 2.72 2.76
N MET A 83 3.75 2.96 2.47
CA MET A 83 2.85 3.72 3.33
C MET A 83 2.69 3.03 4.69
N ILE A 84 2.49 1.71 4.71
CA ILE A 84 2.39 0.94 5.95
C ILE A 84 3.69 1.02 6.75
N ARG A 85 4.86 0.98 6.10
CA ARG A 85 6.15 1.11 6.77
C ARG A 85 6.27 2.42 7.55
N GLY A 86 5.74 3.52 7.02
CA GLY A 86 5.71 4.81 7.70
C GLY A 86 4.87 4.83 8.98
N MET A 87 3.97 3.85 9.15
CA MET A 87 3.11 3.70 10.34
C MET A 87 3.68 2.69 11.37
N LEU A 88 4.82 2.09 11.07
CA LEU A 88 5.51 1.17 11.96
C LEU A 88 6.70 1.87 12.63
N PRO A 89 7.11 1.46 13.83
CA PRO A 89 8.33 1.95 14.48
C PRO A 89 9.58 1.38 13.78
N TRP A 90 9.81 1.79 12.52
CA TRP A 90 10.81 1.24 11.62
C TRP A 90 12.24 1.19 12.15
N PRO A 91 12.75 2.18 12.94
CA PRO A 91 14.11 2.12 13.46
C PRO A 91 14.33 0.95 14.42
N THR A 92 13.26 0.47 15.10
CA THR A 92 13.35 -0.59 16.09
C THR A 92 13.33 -2.00 15.47
N PRO A 93 13.94 -3.02 16.11
CA PRO A 93 13.84 -4.42 15.67
C PRO A 93 12.38 -4.88 15.54
N ARG A 94 11.51 -4.52 16.50
CA ARG A 94 10.08 -4.83 16.53
C ARG A 94 9.36 -4.33 15.26
N GLY A 95 9.66 -3.10 14.82
CA GLY A 95 9.07 -2.54 13.60
C GLY A 95 9.53 -3.26 12.34
N LYS A 96 10.81 -3.64 12.27
CA LYS A 96 11.37 -4.41 11.14
C LYS A 96 10.76 -5.80 11.04
N GLU A 97 10.56 -6.49 12.15
CA GLU A 97 9.89 -7.79 12.20
C GLU A 97 8.42 -7.68 11.81
N ALA A 98 7.69 -6.68 12.33
CA ALA A 98 6.31 -6.43 11.93
C ALA A 98 6.19 -6.21 10.43
N PHE A 99 7.10 -5.46 9.83
CA PHE A 99 7.08 -5.21 8.38
C PHE A 99 7.34 -6.47 7.54
N LYS A 100 8.14 -7.41 8.03
CA LYS A 100 8.35 -8.71 7.36
C LYS A 100 7.08 -9.55 7.29
N ARG A 101 6.16 -9.40 8.27
CA ARG A 101 4.88 -10.10 8.32
C ARG A 101 3.83 -9.57 7.35
N ILE A 102 4.08 -8.40 6.72
CA ILE A 102 3.15 -7.73 5.81
C ILE A 102 3.52 -8.05 4.36
N GLN A 103 2.59 -8.62 3.62
CA GLN A 103 2.69 -8.86 2.19
C GLN A 103 1.58 -8.10 1.47
N VAL A 104 1.89 -7.54 0.32
CA VAL A 104 0.94 -6.76 -0.49
C VAL A 104 1.00 -7.29 -1.91
N TYR A 105 -0.16 -7.51 -2.52
CA TYR A 105 -0.30 -8.09 -3.84
C TYR A 105 -1.16 -7.21 -4.74
N ILE A 106 -0.82 -7.22 -6.02
CA ILE A 106 -1.66 -6.70 -7.11
C ILE A 106 -2.60 -7.83 -7.51
N GLY A 107 -3.90 -7.54 -7.59
CA GLY A 107 -4.93 -8.57 -7.80
C GLY A 107 -5.03 -9.55 -6.63
N VAL A 108 -5.61 -10.71 -6.89
CA VAL A 108 -5.75 -11.81 -5.93
C VAL A 108 -4.88 -12.96 -6.42
N PRO A 109 -3.77 -13.26 -5.74
CA PRO A 109 -2.96 -14.43 -6.08
C PRO A 109 -3.72 -15.73 -5.76
N GLU A 110 -3.44 -16.81 -6.51
CA GLU A 110 -4.08 -18.13 -6.39
C GLU A 110 -4.13 -18.64 -4.95
N LYS A 111 -3.08 -18.36 -4.18
CA LYS A 111 -2.97 -18.76 -2.76
C LYS A 111 -4.06 -18.20 -1.86
N PHE A 112 -4.71 -17.11 -2.25
CA PHE A 112 -5.73 -16.41 -1.46
C PHE A 112 -7.09 -16.34 -2.15
N THR A 113 -7.29 -17.09 -3.22
CA THR A 113 -8.57 -17.14 -3.95
C THR A 113 -9.69 -17.63 -3.03
N ASP A 114 -9.44 -18.73 -2.33
CA ASP A 114 -10.41 -19.39 -1.44
C ASP A 114 -10.36 -18.86 0.01
N SER A 115 -9.46 -17.93 0.31
CA SER A 115 -9.34 -17.38 1.65
C SER A 115 -10.43 -16.34 1.92
N GLU A 116 -10.95 -16.33 3.15
CA GLU A 116 -11.89 -15.29 3.59
C GLU A 116 -11.20 -13.91 3.57
N LYS A 117 -11.77 -12.99 2.80
CA LYS A 117 -11.27 -11.62 2.65
C LYS A 117 -11.92 -10.71 3.66
N ILE A 118 -11.13 -10.12 4.53
CA ILE A 118 -11.60 -9.19 5.56
C ILE A 118 -11.79 -7.82 4.94
N VAL A 119 -13.04 -7.34 4.93
CA VAL A 119 -13.41 -6.00 4.50
C VAL A 119 -13.63 -5.12 5.73
N LEU A 120 -12.84 -4.06 5.88
CA LEU A 120 -12.93 -3.15 7.02
C LEU A 120 -14.00 -2.09 6.78
N LYS A 121 -15.21 -2.28 7.33
CA LYS A 121 -16.37 -1.36 7.17
C LYS A 121 -16.03 0.12 7.44
N GLY A 122 -15.17 0.41 8.40
CA GLY A 122 -14.71 1.78 8.72
C GLY A 122 -13.69 2.38 7.76
N SER A 123 -13.09 1.57 6.88
CA SER A 123 -12.06 2.01 5.92
C SER A 123 -12.61 2.17 4.51
N GLN A 124 -13.84 1.74 4.26
CA GLN A 124 -14.48 1.88 2.95
C GLN A 124 -14.68 3.34 2.58
N TYR A 125 -14.49 3.63 1.30
CA TYR A 125 -14.81 4.91 0.71
C TYR A 125 -16.32 5.02 0.52
N ARG A 126 -16.97 5.97 1.21
CA ARG A 126 -18.43 6.10 1.23
C ARG A 126 -18.97 7.40 0.60
N SER A 127 -18.10 8.31 0.23
CA SER A 127 -18.54 9.63 -0.22
C SER A 127 -18.56 9.70 -1.75
N LEU A 128 -19.74 9.91 -2.32
CA LEU A 128 -19.92 10.18 -3.75
C LEU A 128 -19.37 11.57 -4.16
N THR A 129 -19.24 12.49 -3.20
CA THR A 129 -18.86 13.90 -3.46
C THR A 129 -17.38 14.21 -3.23
N ARG A 130 -16.65 13.35 -2.52
CA ARG A 130 -15.24 13.59 -2.24
C ARG A 130 -14.38 13.16 -3.42
N LYS A 131 -13.48 14.04 -3.84
CA LYS A 131 -12.47 13.70 -4.84
C LYS A 131 -11.54 12.62 -4.30
N HIS A 132 -11.15 11.71 -5.16
CA HIS A 132 -10.23 10.63 -4.83
C HIS A 132 -9.46 10.19 -6.07
N ILE A 133 -8.38 9.44 -5.86
CA ILE A 133 -7.60 8.78 -6.91
C ILE A 133 -7.35 7.33 -6.50
N THR A 134 -7.37 6.40 -7.45
CA THR A 134 -6.96 5.02 -7.19
C THR A 134 -5.46 4.89 -7.18
N ILE A 135 -4.93 3.88 -6.49
CA ILE A 135 -3.49 3.60 -6.50
C ILE A 135 -3.02 3.21 -7.91
N ALA A 136 -3.88 2.53 -8.70
CA ALA A 136 -3.59 2.21 -10.08
C ALA A 136 -3.35 3.47 -10.92
N ASP A 137 -4.30 4.41 -10.90
CA ASP A 137 -4.19 5.67 -11.65
C ASP A 137 -2.96 6.46 -11.23
N LEU A 138 -2.72 6.57 -9.91
CA LEU A 138 -1.53 7.24 -9.39
C LEU A 138 -0.24 6.58 -9.89
N SER A 139 -0.17 5.26 -9.87
CA SER A 139 0.99 4.50 -10.34
C SER A 139 1.26 4.72 -11.82
N HIS A 140 0.21 4.75 -12.64
CA HIS A 140 0.30 5.05 -14.08
C HIS A 140 0.84 6.46 -14.32
N GLU A 141 0.33 7.46 -13.63
CA GLU A 141 0.79 8.85 -13.73
C GLU A 141 2.26 9.03 -13.29
N LEU A 142 2.75 8.14 -12.41
CA LEU A 142 4.14 8.10 -11.98
C LEU A 142 5.04 7.27 -12.92
N GLY A 143 4.47 6.69 -14.00
CA GLY A 143 5.20 5.97 -15.04
C GLY A 143 5.33 4.46 -14.81
N TRP A 144 4.47 3.85 -13.97
CA TRP A 144 4.33 2.40 -13.92
C TRP A 144 3.42 1.93 -15.04
N ARG A 145 3.84 0.87 -15.75
CA ARG A 145 3.02 0.18 -16.76
C ARG A 145 2.80 -1.25 -16.29
N SER A 146 1.54 -1.71 -16.33
CA SER A 146 1.25 -3.12 -16.07
C SER A 146 1.78 -3.98 -17.23
N SER A 147 2.26 -5.17 -16.93
CA SER A 147 2.71 -6.12 -17.95
C SER A 147 1.59 -6.62 -18.86
N GLU A 148 0.33 -6.35 -18.51
CA GLU A 148 -0.85 -6.72 -19.31
C GLU A 148 -1.14 -5.75 -20.48
N VAL A 149 -0.42 -4.63 -20.55
CA VAL A 149 -0.58 -3.59 -21.59
C VAL A 149 0.65 -3.54 -22.51
N ALA A 150 1.45 -4.58 -22.51
CA ALA A 150 2.58 -4.73 -23.45
C ALA A 150 2.17 -5.59 -24.66
#